data_07335ed3b76171ee4ec77384b05a9a90
#
_entry.id   07335ed3b76171ee4ec77384b05a9a90
#
_cell.length_a   1.000
_cell.length_b   1.000
_cell.length_c   1.000
_cell.angle_alpha   90.00
_cell.angle_beta   90.00
_cell.angle_gamma   90.00
#
_symmetry.space_group_name_H-M   'P 1'
#
loop_
_entity.id
_entity.type
_entity.pdbx_description
1 polymer ?
#
loop_
_entity_poly.entity_id
_entity_poly.type
_entity_poly.pdbx_seq_one_letter_code
_entity_poly.pdbx_strand_id
1 'polypeptide(L)'
;LIALLKQQKNIDARGIELSQKGVSLAVSKGIAVVQGDADADLFHYPDKGFDFVVLSQTIQATRRPEIVLRELLRIGRHAIVSFPNFGFWRMRAHLLLKGEMPVTEDLPYTWYDSPNIHFCTIRDFFDLCAQADARIDKFVALGGGRRPLPDSWPLAVKNVIGEQAVFLLSQKDGD
;
A
#
# COMPACT_ATOMS: atom_id res chain seq x y z
N LEU A 1 -7.53 10.36 -3.15
CA LEU A 1 -6.11 10.71 -3.08
C LEU A 1 -5.72 11.62 -4.25
N ILE A 2 -5.77 11.16 -5.52
CA ILE A 2 -5.31 11.93 -6.70
C ILE A 2 -5.97 13.31 -6.79
N ALA A 3 -7.31 13.41 -6.61
CA ALA A 3 -8.02 14.70 -6.65
C ALA A 3 -7.47 15.70 -5.61
N LEU A 4 -7.22 15.24 -4.39
CA LEU A 4 -6.66 16.08 -3.33
C LEU A 4 -5.22 16.51 -3.64
N LEU A 5 -4.40 15.59 -4.16
CA LEU A 5 -3.02 15.90 -4.52
C LEU A 5 -2.96 16.92 -5.68
N LYS A 6 -3.79 16.77 -6.71
CA LYS A 6 -3.90 17.77 -7.80
C LYS A 6 -4.30 19.15 -7.27
N GLN A 7 -5.30 19.19 -6.39
CA GLN A 7 -5.78 20.45 -5.82
C GLN A 7 -4.73 21.16 -4.94
N GLN A 8 -4.00 20.40 -4.13
CA GLN A 8 -3.08 20.95 -3.13
C GLN A 8 -1.66 21.18 -3.64
N LYS A 9 -1.21 20.37 -4.60
CA LYS A 9 0.21 20.33 -5.03
C LYS A 9 0.43 20.63 -6.50
N ASN A 10 -0.64 20.88 -7.28
CA ASN A 10 -0.56 21.14 -8.73
C ASN A 10 0.30 20.11 -9.49
N ILE A 11 0.09 18.83 -9.22
CA ILE A 11 0.83 17.72 -9.83
C ILE A 11 0.11 17.17 -11.06
N ASP A 12 0.85 16.68 -12.06
CA ASP A 12 0.32 15.78 -13.08
C ASP A 12 0.26 14.37 -12.49
N ALA A 13 -0.96 13.86 -12.32
CA ALA A 13 -1.19 12.54 -11.75
C ALA A 13 -2.17 11.75 -12.60
N ARG A 14 -1.83 10.47 -12.81
CA ARG A 14 -2.62 9.49 -13.53
C ARG A 14 -2.86 8.29 -12.63
N GLY A 15 -3.96 7.57 -12.85
CA GLY A 15 -4.29 6.37 -12.07
C GLY A 15 -4.44 5.14 -12.95
N ILE A 16 -4.24 3.98 -12.33
CA ILE A 16 -4.69 2.67 -12.84
C ILE A 16 -5.81 2.21 -11.92
N GLU A 17 -6.88 1.72 -12.49
CA GLU A 17 -8.03 1.20 -11.75
C GLU A 17 -8.53 -0.08 -12.42
N LEU A 18 -8.70 -1.13 -11.64
CA LEU A 18 -9.09 -2.45 -12.14
C LEU A 18 -10.56 -2.46 -12.60
N SER A 19 -11.45 -1.83 -11.84
CA SER A 19 -12.88 -1.91 -12.07
C SER A 19 -13.39 -0.84 -13.03
N GLN A 20 -14.21 -1.21 -14.00
CA GLN A 20 -14.88 -0.27 -14.90
C GLN A 20 -15.68 0.80 -14.15
N LYS A 21 -16.31 0.42 -13.04
CA LYS A 21 -17.06 1.36 -12.18
C LYS A 21 -16.14 2.40 -11.54
N GLY A 22 -14.97 1.98 -11.07
CA GLY A 22 -13.95 2.87 -10.52
C GLY A 22 -13.41 3.83 -11.57
N VAL A 23 -13.13 3.34 -12.78
CA VAL A 23 -12.71 4.17 -13.93
C VAL A 23 -13.76 5.23 -14.22
N SER A 24 -15.03 4.85 -14.38
CA SER A 24 -16.13 5.79 -14.67
C SER A 24 -16.26 6.86 -13.58
N LEU A 25 -16.14 6.47 -12.31
CA LEU A 25 -16.19 7.40 -11.18
C LEU A 25 -14.99 8.36 -11.16
N ALA A 26 -13.79 7.88 -11.50
CA ALA A 26 -12.59 8.72 -11.56
C ALA A 26 -12.69 9.75 -12.70
N VAL A 27 -13.10 9.31 -13.88
CA VAL A 27 -13.31 10.16 -15.05
C VAL A 27 -14.37 11.24 -14.79
N SER A 28 -15.48 10.88 -14.13
CA SER A 28 -16.52 11.86 -13.75
C SER A 28 -16.03 12.96 -12.81
N LYS A 29 -14.91 12.70 -12.09
CA LYS A 29 -14.23 13.68 -11.22
C LYS A 29 -13.05 14.38 -11.91
N GLY A 30 -12.88 14.23 -13.21
CA GLY A 30 -11.78 14.85 -13.98
C GLY A 30 -10.41 14.25 -13.67
N ILE A 31 -10.35 12.99 -13.20
CA ILE A 31 -9.08 12.30 -12.94
C ILE A 31 -8.70 11.49 -14.17
N ALA A 32 -7.49 11.68 -14.66
CA ALA A 32 -6.92 10.84 -15.72
C ALA A 32 -6.66 9.44 -15.15
N VAL A 33 -7.35 8.43 -15.69
CA VAL A 33 -7.25 7.05 -15.23
C VAL A 33 -7.33 6.10 -16.43
N VAL A 34 -6.57 5.03 -16.38
CA VAL A 34 -6.59 3.92 -17.33
C VAL A 34 -7.14 2.70 -16.61
N GLN A 35 -7.99 1.92 -17.29
CA GLN A 35 -8.37 0.61 -16.78
C GLN A 35 -7.19 -0.35 -16.92
N GLY A 36 -6.81 -1.01 -15.83
CA GLY A 36 -5.72 -1.97 -15.83
C GLY A 36 -5.56 -2.68 -14.49
N ASP A 37 -4.78 -3.75 -14.53
CA ASP A 37 -4.44 -4.59 -13.38
C ASP A 37 -2.98 -4.35 -12.97
N ALA A 38 -2.73 -3.97 -11.74
CA ALA A 38 -1.37 -3.78 -11.22
C ALA A 38 -0.53 -5.08 -11.26
N ASP A 39 -1.14 -6.25 -11.22
CA ASP A 39 -0.44 -7.53 -11.36
C ASP A 39 0.02 -7.85 -12.80
N ALA A 40 -0.60 -7.20 -13.82
CA ALA A 40 -0.41 -7.56 -15.22
C ALA A 40 0.11 -6.42 -16.09
N ASP A 41 -0.22 -5.17 -15.77
CA ASP A 41 -0.05 -4.07 -16.73
C ASP A 41 1.11 -3.11 -16.39
N LEU A 42 1.73 -3.23 -15.20
CA LEU A 42 2.81 -2.33 -14.80
C LEU A 42 4.02 -2.39 -15.73
N PHE A 43 4.31 -3.54 -16.33
CA PHE A 43 5.46 -3.70 -17.24
C PHE A 43 5.37 -2.85 -18.53
N HIS A 44 4.20 -2.34 -18.87
CA HIS A 44 4.00 -1.44 -20.01
C HIS A 44 4.50 -0.01 -19.75
N TYR A 45 4.77 0.33 -18.51
CA TYR A 45 5.23 1.66 -18.15
C TYR A 45 6.76 1.80 -18.26
N PRO A 46 7.27 2.95 -18.71
CA PRO A 46 8.70 3.16 -18.87
C PRO A 46 9.43 3.21 -17.54
N ASP A 47 10.71 2.82 -17.56
CA ASP A 47 11.60 2.94 -16.41
C ASP A 47 11.75 4.40 -16.00
N LYS A 48 11.65 4.65 -14.68
CA LYS A 48 11.77 6.00 -14.08
C LYS A 48 10.90 7.07 -14.77
N GLY A 49 9.78 6.65 -15.37
CA GLY A 49 8.83 7.53 -16.06
C GLY A 49 8.04 8.45 -15.12
N PHE A 50 8.08 8.19 -13.81
CA PHE A 50 7.39 8.97 -12.78
C PHE A 50 8.32 9.31 -11.63
N ASP A 51 8.14 10.51 -11.05
CA ASP A 51 8.87 10.87 -9.82
C ASP A 51 8.36 10.05 -8.63
N PHE A 52 7.05 9.84 -8.55
CA PHE A 52 6.40 9.04 -7.51
C PHE A 52 5.37 8.09 -8.11
N VAL A 53 5.41 6.83 -7.67
CA VAL A 53 4.36 5.85 -7.91
C VAL A 53 3.71 5.49 -6.59
N VAL A 54 2.38 5.54 -6.52
CA VAL A 54 1.64 5.32 -5.26
C VAL A 54 0.77 4.08 -5.37
N LEU A 55 0.99 3.12 -4.49
CA LEU A 55 0.13 1.94 -4.30
C LEU A 55 -0.54 2.04 -2.93
N SER A 56 -1.78 2.51 -2.93
CA SER A 56 -2.52 2.78 -1.70
C SER A 56 -3.50 1.66 -1.38
N GLN A 57 -3.31 0.99 -0.25
CA GLN A 57 -4.20 -0.07 0.26
C GLN A 57 -4.44 -1.21 -0.75
N THR A 58 -3.42 -1.58 -1.52
CA THR A 58 -3.58 -2.53 -2.63
C THR A 58 -2.57 -3.67 -2.60
N ILE A 59 -1.36 -3.48 -2.04
CA ILE A 59 -0.29 -4.49 -2.08
C ILE A 59 -0.75 -5.87 -1.54
N GLN A 60 -1.59 -5.89 -0.51
CA GLN A 60 -2.13 -7.10 0.09
C GLN A 60 -3.20 -7.80 -0.78
N ALA A 61 -3.70 -7.12 -1.81
CA ALA A 61 -4.67 -7.65 -2.76
C ALA A 61 -4.03 -8.10 -4.09
N THR A 62 -2.75 -7.85 -4.30
CA THR A 62 -2.02 -8.30 -5.49
C THR A 62 -1.64 -9.78 -5.37
N ARG A 63 -1.57 -10.48 -6.49
CA ARG A 63 -1.23 -11.92 -6.53
C ARG A 63 0.25 -12.17 -6.29
N ARG A 64 1.10 -11.24 -6.73
CA ARG A 64 2.57 -11.33 -6.65
C ARG A 64 3.16 -10.03 -6.11
N PRO A 65 3.03 -9.75 -4.79
CA PRO A 65 3.45 -8.50 -4.16
C PRO A 65 4.91 -8.13 -4.42
N GLU A 66 5.80 -9.13 -4.46
CA GLU A 66 7.23 -8.92 -4.75
C GLU A 66 7.45 -8.35 -6.16
N ILE A 67 6.79 -8.93 -7.16
CA ILE A 67 6.92 -8.48 -8.55
C ILE A 67 6.33 -7.07 -8.69
N VAL A 68 5.15 -6.85 -8.11
CA VAL A 68 4.51 -5.53 -8.13
C VAL A 68 5.42 -4.49 -7.47
N LEU A 69 6.03 -4.80 -6.32
CA LEU A 69 6.94 -3.88 -5.65
C LEU A 69 8.17 -3.54 -6.51
N ARG A 70 8.80 -4.53 -7.17
CA ARG A 70 9.92 -4.32 -8.09
C ARG A 70 9.51 -3.44 -9.28
N GLU A 71 8.33 -3.66 -9.85
CA GLU A 71 7.80 -2.84 -10.93
C GLU A 71 7.53 -1.39 -10.50
N LEU A 72 6.97 -1.17 -9.31
CA LEU A 72 6.79 0.19 -8.77
C LEU A 72 8.14 0.93 -8.66
N LEU A 73 9.18 0.23 -8.18
CA LEU A 73 10.54 0.78 -8.06
C LEU A 73 11.22 0.99 -9.42
N ARG A 74 10.90 0.17 -10.44
CA ARG A 74 11.37 0.35 -11.81
C ARG A 74 10.74 1.58 -12.45
N ILE A 75 9.42 1.72 -12.35
CA ILE A 75 8.62 2.78 -12.98
C ILE A 75 8.85 4.14 -12.32
N GLY A 76 8.93 4.17 -10.99
CA GLY A 76 9.09 5.39 -10.21
C GLY A 76 10.52 5.64 -9.75
N ARG A 77 10.87 6.91 -9.55
CA ARG A 77 12.04 7.28 -8.77
C ARG A 77 11.84 6.92 -7.30
N HIS A 78 10.61 7.11 -6.82
CA HIS A 78 10.17 6.73 -5.48
C HIS A 78 8.84 5.98 -5.57
N ALA A 79 8.65 4.99 -4.69
CA ALA A 79 7.38 4.31 -4.52
C ALA A 79 6.81 4.61 -3.13
N ILE A 80 5.52 4.95 -3.07
CA ILE A 80 4.78 5.10 -1.82
C ILE A 80 3.80 3.94 -1.72
N VAL A 81 3.97 3.11 -0.70
CA VAL A 81 3.11 1.94 -0.47
C VAL A 81 2.42 2.06 0.87
N SER A 82 1.12 1.86 0.91
CA SER A 82 0.37 1.80 2.16
C SER A 82 -0.53 0.57 2.21
N PHE A 83 -0.72 0.03 3.41
CA PHE A 83 -1.54 -1.15 3.65
C PHE A 83 -2.05 -1.20 5.10
N PRO A 84 -3.18 -1.91 5.37
CA PRO A 84 -3.65 -2.19 6.71
C PRO A 84 -2.72 -3.22 7.37
N ASN A 85 -2.35 -2.97 8.63
CA ASN A 85 -1.49 -3.87 9.37
C ASN A 85 -2.29 -5.01 10.03
N PHE A 86 -2.20 -6.21 9.48
CA PHE A 86 -2.85 -7.39 10.08
C PHE A 86 -2.22 -7.79 11.43
N GLY A 87 -1.01 -7.30 11.73
CA GLY A 87 -0.33 -7.47 13.02
C GLY A 87 -0.86 -6.60 14.16
N PHE A 88 -1.86 -5.74 13.92
CA PHE A 88 -2.45 -4.85 14.93
C PHE A 88 -3.04 -5.64 16.10
N TRP A 89 -2.87 -5.14 17.33
CA TRP A 89 -3.24 -5.89 18.54
C TRP A 89 -4.71 -6.32 18.60
N ARG A 90 -5.64 -5.50 18.08
CA ARG A 90 -7.06 -5.87 18.05
C ARG A 90 -7.34 -7.06 17.15
N MET A 91 -6.63 -7.18 16.00
CA MET A 91 -6.70 -8.35 15.13
C MET A 91 -6.26 -9.61 15.86
N ARG A 92 -5.09 -9.51 16.54
CA ARG A 92 -4.52 -10.62 17.33
C ARG A 92 -5.45 -11.02 18.47
N ALA A 93 -5.95 -10.04 19.24
CA ALA A 93 -6.86 -10.29 20.36
C ALA A 93 -8.18 -10.91 19.89
N HIS A 94 -8.76 -10.41 18.80
CA HIS A 94 -9.98 -10.96 18.24
C HIS A 94 -9.80 -12.42 17.83
N LEU A 95 -8.74 -12.72 17.07
CA LEU A 95 -8.42 -14.08 16.63
C LEU A 95 -8.15 -15.01 17.81
N LEU A 96 -7.39 -14.53 18.83
CA LEU A 96 -7.07 -15.31 20.02
C LEU A 96 -8.31 -15.62 20.87
N LEU A 97 -9.20 -14.64 21.07
CA LEU A 97 -10.33 -14.76 21.99
C LEU A 97 -11.58 -15.36 21.35
N LYS A 98 -11.81 -15.13 20.07
CA LYS A 98 -13.02 -15.57 19.35
C LYS A 98 -12.77 -16.72 18.37
N GLY A 99 -11.51 -16.93 17.94
CA GLY A 99 -11.19 -17.93 16.91
C GLY A 99 -11.73 -17.60 15.51
N GLU A 100 -12.17 -16.35 15.29
CA GLU A 100 -12.77 -15.89 14.04
C GLU A 100 -11.91 -14.81 13.39
N MET A 101 -11.94 -14.72 12.05
CA MET A 101 -11.25 -13.65 11.33
C MET A 101 -11.90 -12.31 11.63
N PRO A 102 -11.10 -11.32 12.06
CA PRO A 102 -11.63 -10.01 12.42
C PRO A 102 -12.12 -9.24 11.20
N VAL A 103 -13.27 -8.58 11.34
CA VAL A 103 -13.78 -7.58 10.39
C VAL A 103 -13.68 -6.21 11.08
N THR A 104 -13.05 -5.24 10.42
CA THR A 104 -12.80 -3.90 10.98
C THR A 104 -13.10 -2.82 9.94
N GLU A 105 -13.02 -1.54 10.33
CA GLU A 105 -13.18 -0.43 9.39
C GLU A 105 -12.12 -0.44 8.27
N ASP A 106 -10.90 -0.85 8.57
CA ASP A 106 -9.80 -0.94 7.59
C ASP A 106 -9.81 -2.26 6.79
N LEU A 107 -10.47 -3.30 7.30
CA LEU A 107 -10.67 -4.60 6.66
C LEU A 107 -12.15 -4.98 6.76
N PRO A 108 -13.04 -4.34 5.97
CA PRO A 108 -14.49 -4.45 6.15
C PRO A 108 -15.12 -5.70 5.52
N TYR A 109 -14.30 -6.65 5.09
CA TYR A 109 -14.75 -7.84 4.36
C TYR A 109 -14.73 -9.06 5.26
N THR A 110 -15.65 -9.98 5.02
CA THR A 110 -15.60 -11.34 5.57
C THR A 110 -14.46 -12.11 4.89
N TRP A 111 -13.97 -13.19 5.53
CA TRP A 111 -12.83 -13.94 5.04
C TRP A 111 -13.05 -14.54 3.62
N TYR A 112 -14.30 -14.85 3.26
CA TYR A 112 -14.66 -15.44 1.96
C TYR A 112 -15.01 -14.41 0.87
N ASP A 113 -15.16 -13.13 1.21
CA ASP A 113 -15.53 -12.03 0.29
C ASP A 113 -14.43 -10.94 0.24
N SER A 114 -13.30 -11.21 0.85
CA SER A 114 -12.19 -10.25 0.94
C SER A 114 -11.39 -10.23 -0.36
N PRO A 115 -11.13 -9.05 -0.94
CA PRO A 115 -10.15 -8.91 -2.00
C PRO A 115 -8.70 -9.05 -1.47
N ASN A 116 -8.49 -9.01 -0.16
CA ASN A 116 -7.18 -9.10 0.46
C ASN A 116 -6.76 -10.56 0.56
N ILE A 117 -5.85 -10.99 -0.30
CA ILE A 117 -5.37 -12.37 -0.37
C ILE A 117 -4.12 -12.62 0.47
N HIS A 118 -3.45 -11.55 0.94
CA HIS A 118 -2.29 -11.62 1.81
C HIS A 118 -2.52 -10.87 3.12
N PHE A 119 -2.20 -11.52 4.24
CA PHE A 119 -2.28 -10.93 5.58
C PHE A 119 -0.92 -10.31 5.94
N CYS A 120 -0.69 -9.11 5.46
CA CYS A 120 0.58 -8.41 5.62
C CYS A 120 0.65 -7.70 6.98
N THR A 121 1.73 -7.93 7.72
CA THR A 121 2.10 -7.11 8.87
C THR A 121 3.18 -6.09 8.49
N ILE A 122 3.39 -5.08 9.35
CA ILE A 122 4.47 -4.10 9.14
C ILE A 122 5.82 -4.83 9.03
N ARG A 123 6.06 -5.86 9.84
CA ARG A 123 7.33 -6.60 9.85
C ARG A 123 7.51 -7.40 8.56
N ASP A 124 6.48 -8.09 8.10
CA ASP A 124 6.55 -8.85 6.84
C ASP A 124 6.86 -7.94 5.65
N PHE A 125 6.38 -6.69 5.68
CA PHE A 125 6.69 -5.76 4.61
C PHE A 125 8.15 -5.27 4.63
N PHE A 126 8.79 -5.15 5.79
CA PHE A 126 10.24 -4.93 5.87
C PHE A 126 11.01 -6.08 5.23
N ASP A 127 10.60 -7.33 5.49
CA ASP A 127 11.22 -8.51 4.91
C ASP A 127 11.00 -8.56 3.38
N LEU A 128 9.82 -8.18 2.89
CA LEU A 128 9.52 -8.04 1.47
C LEU A 128 10.41 -6.97 0.81
N CYS A 129 10.58 -5.81 1.45
CA CYS A 129 11.47 -4.76 0.96
C CYS A 129 12.92 -5.26 0.82
N ALA A 130 13.40 -6.04 1.79
CA ALA A 130 14.73 -6.62 1.74
C ALA A 130 14.89 -7.61 0.57
N GLN A 131 13.88 -8.44 0.30
CA GLN A 131 13.88 -9.41 -0.82
C GLN A 131 13.76 -8.73 -2.19
N ALA A 132 13.06 -7.59 -2.25
CA ALA A 132 12.88 -6.82 -3.48
C ALA A 132 14.01 -5.81 -3.76
N ASP A 133 15.08 -5.80 -2.96
CA ASP A 133 16.17 -4.81 -3.00
C ASP A 133 15.69 -3.36 -2.91
N ALA A 134 14.61 -3.15 -2.17
CA ALA A 134 14.06 -1.83 -1.91
C ALA A 134 14.77 -1.17 -0.73
N ARG A 135 15.16 0.10 -0.90
CA ARG A 135 15.60 0.96 0.19
C ARG A 135 14.38 1.64 0.80
N ILE A 136 14.26 1.54 2.13
CA ILE A 136 13.22 2.24 2.87
C ILE A 136 13.75 3.62 3.24
N ASP A 137 13.28 4.66 2.53
CA ASP A 137 13.68 6.05 2.78
C ASP A 137 12.93 6.62 3.99
N LYS A 138 11.66 6.25 4.15
CA LYS A 138 10.83 6.64 5.29
C LYS A 138 9.74 5.62 5.56
N PHE A 139 9.43 5.44 6.82
CA PHE A 139 8.35 4.59 7.29
C PHE A 139 7.53 5.31 8.37
N VAL A 140 6.21 5.25 8.24
CA VAL A 140 5.26 5.81 9.20
C VAL A 140 4.22 4.76 9.53
N ALA A 141 4.12 4.38 10.80
CA ALA A 141 2.98 3.62 11.30
C ALA A 141 1.88 4.58 11.79
N LEU A 142 0.64 4.30 11.43
CA LEU A 142 -0.52 5.09 11.83
C LEU A 142 -1.32 4.28 12.86
N GLY A 143 -1.60 4.90 14.01
CA GLY A 143 -2.46 4.34 15.05
C GLY A 143 -3.88 4.87 14.96
N GLY A 144 -4.64 4.74 16.06
CA GLY A 144 -6.04 5.13 16.15
C GLY A 144 -6.33 6.54 15.63
N GLY A 145 -7.34 6.65 14.78
CA GLY A 145 -7.69 7.90 14.11
C GLY A 145 -6.67 8.34 13.06
N ARG A 146 -5.88 7.42 12.52
CA ARG A 146 -4.83 7.65 11.50
C ARG A 146 -3.76 8.64 11.92
N ARG A 147 -3.44 8.70 13.23
CA ARG A 147 -2.37 9.56 13.76
C ARG A 147 -1.03 8.85 13.66
N PRO A 148 0.03 9.53 13.21
CA PRO A 148 1.38 8.97 13.19
C PRO A 148 1.81 8.53 14.59
N LEU A 149 2.35 7.32 14.70
CA LEU A 149 3.03 6.87 15.92
C LEU A 149 4.42 7.52 16.02
N PRO A 150 4.94 7.74 17.23
CA PRO A 150 6.25 8.35 17.42
C PRO A 150 7.38 7.58 16.70
N ASP A 151 8.26 8.30 16.04
CA ASP A 151 9.40 7.69 15.31
C ASP A 151 10.34 6.94 16.24
N SER A 152 10.45 7.38 17.50
CA SER A 152 11.29 6.75 18.53
C SER A 152 10.81 5.38 19.01
N TRP A 153 9.57 4.99 18.69
CA TRP A 153 9.07 3.69 19.13
C TRP A 153 9.72 2.53 18.36
N PRO A 154 10.09 1.44 19.05
CA PRO A 154 10.61 0.25 18.39
C PRO A 154 9.65 -0.33 17.35
N LEU A 155 10.20 -0.93 16.29
CA LEU A 155 9.41 -1.57 15.23
C LEU A 155 8.43 -2.60 15.80
N ALA A 156 8.82 -3.38 16.80
CA ALA A 156 7.95 -4.36 17.44
C ALA A 156 6.68 -3.72 18.04
N VAL A 157 6.83 -2.55 18.68
CA VAL A 157 5.70 -1.79 19.24
C VAL A 157 4.82 -1.22 18.13
N LYS A 158 5.44 -0.61 17.08
CA LYS A 158 4.72 -0.10 15.93
C LYS A 158 3.93 -1.19 15.21
N ASN A 159 4.49 -2.41 15.12
CA ASN A 159 3.83 -3.57 14.51
C ASN A 159 2.60 -4.06 15.32
N VAL A 160 2.56 -3.80 16.62
CA VAL A 160 1.42 -4.18 17.48
C VAL A 160 0.38 -3.07 17.57
N ILE A 161 0.81 -1.80 17.65
CA ILE A 161 -0.09 -0.65 17.91
C ILE A 161 -0.56 0.02 16.61
N GLY A 162 0.22 -0.08 15.51
CA GLY A 162 -0.12 0.52 14.22
C GLY A 162 -1.28 -0.21 13.55
N GLU A 163 -2.28 0.52 13.10
CA GLU A 163 -3.42 0.03 12.33
C GLU A 163 -3.08 -0.04 10.84
N GLN A 164 -2.29 0.92 10.37
CA GLN A 164 -1.86 1.04 8.98
C GLN A 164 -0.38 1.41 8.93
N ALA A 165 0.23 1.17 7.78
CA ALA A 165 1.60 1.58 7.50
C ALA A 165 1.70 2.31 6.16
N VAL A 166 2.62 3.27 6.10
CA VAL A 166 2.98 3.99 4.87
C VAL A 166 4.51 3.96 4.75
N PHE A 167 4.98 3.53 3.61
CA PHE A 167 6.39 3.44 3.27
C PHE A 167 6.71 4.35 2.08
N LEU A 168 7.79 5.09 2.17
CA LEU A 168 8.46 5.73 1.05
C LEU A 168 9.70 4.90 0.72
N LEU A 169 9.78 4.45 -0.51
CA LEU A 169 10.80 3.52 -0.98
C LEU A 169 11.53 4.09 -2.20
N SER A 170 12.78 3.72 -2.34
CA SER A 170 13.57 3.89 -3.56
C SER A 170 14.30 2.59 -3.91
N GLN A 171 14.79 2.50 -5.12
CA GLN A 171 15.66 1.40 -5.50
C GLN A 171 16.99 1.53 -4.75
N LYS A 172 17.57 0.43 -4.25
CA LYS A 172 18.94 0.46 -3.79
C LYS A 172 19.84 0.83 -4.95
N ASP A 173 20.71 1.81 -4.75
CA ASP A 173 21.79 2.09 -5.69
C ASP A 173 22.65 0.82 -5.75
N GLY A 174 22.78 0.23 -6.94
CA GLY A 174 23.70 -0.89 -7.14
C GLY A 174 25.12 -0.42 -6.88
N ASP A 175 25.83 -1.11 -6.01
CA ASP A 175 27.28 -0.96 -5.84
C ASP A 175 28.01 -1.30 -7.15
#